data_2598032587b45e558cf25b431c6eb9cc
#
_entry.id   2598032587b45e558cf25b431c6eb9cc
#
_cell.length_a   1.000
_cell.length_b   1.000
_cell.length_c   1.000
_cell.angle_alpha   90.00
_cell.angle_beta   90.00
_cell.angle_gamma   90.00
#
_symmetry.space_group_name_H-M   'P 1'
#
loop_
_entity.id
_entity.type
_entity.pdbx_description
1 polymer ?
#
loop_
_entity_poly.entity_id
_entity_poly.type
_entity_poly.pdbx_seq_one_letter_code
_entity_poly.pdbx_strand_id
1 'polypeptide(L)'
;MFDTLKTRYYQGKQYIKDIQNAPMREEFRGFPVLNKSEEVDANICPTGALKTNPLSIDLGNCTFCGACERASKAVEFTNGYKLTSSDREKLIITPEITYEQYINSAVEIRREIVKVFGKSLKFRQVSAAGCNGCEMELNACSNVNFDMGRYGIDFVASPRHADGIVITGPISENMAYALEDCYKSVPDPKIVVLCGACAISGGVFQESSKLNREFLEKYPIDLFIPGCPVHPLTFINGILSYIRK
;
A
#
# COMPACT_ATOMS: atom_id res chain seq x y z
N MET A 1 -20.53 35.42 -7.80
CA MET A 1 -20.57 35.10 -6.36
C MET A 1 -21.74 34.16 -5.99
N PHE A 2 -22.98 34.45 -6.43
CA PHE A 2 -24.15 33.58 -6.15
C PHE A 2 -24.05 32.20 -6.80
N ASP A 3 -23.42 32.06 -7.96
CA ASP A 3 -23.26 30.77 -8.67
C ASP A 3 -22.31 29.84 -7.91
N THR A 4 -21.24 30.35 -7.33
CA THR A 4 -20.33 29.58 -6.47
C THR A 4 -21.04 29.05 -5.23
N LEU A 5 -21.91 29.86 -4.61
CA LEU A 5 -22.71 29.43 -3.46
C LEU A 5 -23.76 28.37 -3.84
N LYS A 6 -24.41 28.54 -5.00
CA LYS A 6 -25.32 27.52 -5.54
C LYS A 6 -24.60 26.20 -5.83
N THR A 7 -23.45 26.25 -6.51
CA THR A 7 -22.63 25.06 -6.80
C THR A 7 -22.25 24.36 -5.50
N ARG A 8 -21.76 25.09 -4.50
CA ARG A 8 -21.42 24.52 -3.19
C ARG A 8 -22.63 23.90 -2.48
N TYR A 9 -23.81 24.50 -2.59
CA TYR A 9 -25.04 23.97 -2.00
C TYR A 9 -25.44 22.64 -2.66
N TYR A 10 -25.42 22.57 -4.00
CA TYR A 10 -25.80 21.36 -4.75
C TYR A 10 -24.75 20.25 -4.67
N GLN A 11 -23.47 20.57 -4.66
CA GLN A 11 -22.39 19.58 -4.57
C GLN A 11 -22.15 19.08 -3.15
N GLY A 12 -22.57 19.85 -2.13
CA GLY A 12 -22.36 19.48 -0.74
C GLY A 12 -20.89 19.38 -0.33
N LYS A 13 -20.59 18.49 0.60
CA LYS A 13 -19.23 18.20 1.07
C LYS A 13 -18.70 16.97 0.36
N GLN A 14 -17.68 17.13 -0.47
CA GLN A 14 -17.09 16.03 -1.26
C GLN A 14 -15.96 15.30 -0.53
N TYR A 15 -15.38 15.89 0.50
CA TYR A 15 -14.29 15.25 1.24
C TYR A 15 -14.79 14.16 2.20
N ILE A 16 -13.99 13.13 2.36
CA ILE A 16 -14.22 12.09 3.37
C ILE A 16 -13.93 12.69 4.75
N LYS A 17 -14.97 12.77 5.58
CA LYS A 17 -14.89 13.44 6.89
C LYS A 17 -13.96 12.73 7.85
N ASP A 18 -14.09 11.40 7.95
CA ASP A 18 -13.26 10.54 8.76
C ASP A 18 -12.53 9.53 7.85
N ILE A 19 -11.28 9.84 7.54
CA ILE A 19 -10.46 9.02 6.64
C ILE A 19 -10.07 7.68 7.26
N GLN A 20 -10.04 7.60 8.60
CA GLN A 20 -9.64 6.39 9.31
C GLN A 20 -10.76 5.35 9.37
N ASN A 21 -12.02 5.80 9.32
CA ASN A 21 -13.20 4.94 9.37
C ASN A 21 -14.12 5.16 8.16
N ALA A 22 -13.54 5.53 7.03
CA ALA A 22 -14.29 5.74 5.80
C ALA A 22 -14.95 4.42 5.35
N PRO A 23 -16.24 4.47 4.96
CA PRO A 23 -16.89 3.29 4.39
C PRO A 23 -16.28 2.96 3.04
N MET A 24 -16.09 1.66 2.79
CA MET A 24 -15.62 1.13 1.52
C MET A 24 -16.80 0.49 0.76
N ARG A 25 -16.73 0.48 -0.56
CA ARG A 25 -17.73 -0.17 -1.41
C ARG A 25 -17.67 -1.69 -1.24
N GLU A 26 -18.81 -2.34 -1.43
CA GLU A 26 -18.94 -3.80 -1.28
C GLU A 26 -18.04 -4.57 -2.26
N GLU A 27 -17.81 -4.02 -3.46
CA GLU A 27 -16.99 -4.65 -4.49
C GLU A 27 -15.47 -4.55 -4.22
N PHE A 28 -15.07 -3.78 -3.22
CA PHE A 28 -13.66 -3.66 -2.86
C PHE A 28 -13.17 -4.97 -2.24
N ARG A 29 -12.09 -5.50 -2.77
CA ARG A 29 -11.38 -6.65 -2.22
C ARG A 29 -10.22 -6.20 -1.35
N GLY A 30 -10.43 -6.27 -0.04
CA GLY A 30 -9.45 -5.90 0.97
C GLY A 30 -8.88 -7.11 1.71
N PHE A 31 -9.00 -7.13 3.02
CA PHE A 31 -8.47 -8.20 3.86
C PHE A 31 -9.17 -9.54 3.57
N PRO A 32 -8.42 -10.62 3.27
CA PRO A 32 -9.01 -11.94 3.03
C PRO A 32 -9.33 -12.67 4.34
N VAL A 33 -10.47 -13.34 4.36
CA VAL A 33 -10.84 -14.33 5.37
C VAL A 33 -10.67 -15.72 4.75
N LEU A 34 -9.98 -16.61 5.46
CA LEU A 34 -9.63 -17.93 4.97
C LEU A 34 -10.36 -19.01 5.76
N ASN A 35 -10.96 -19.99 5.04
CA ASN A 35 -11.67 -21.11 5.61
C ASN A 35 -10.93 -22.44 5.36
N LYS A 36 -10.40 -23.05 6.41
CA LYS A 36 -9.68 -24.34 6.34
C LYS A 36 -10.54 -25.53 5.93
N SER A 37 -11.87 -25.43 6.09
CA SER A 37 -12.79 -26.54 5.79
C SER A 37 -13.06 -26.71 4.30
N GLU A 38 -12.62 -25.75 3.49
CA GLU A 38 -12.86 -25.70 2.05
C GLU A 38 -11.55 -25.87 1.29
N GLU A 39 -11.59 -26.53 0.16
CA GLU A 39 -10.43 -26.72 -0.70
C GLU A 39 -10.36 -25.66 -1.80
N VAL A 40 -9.15 -25.27 -2.16
CA VAL A 40 -8.87 -24.36 -3.27
C VAL A 40 -7.60 -24.79 -3.99
N ASP A 41 -7.58 -24.67 -5.32
CA ASP A 41 -6.39 -24.93 -6.11
C ASP A 41 -5.47 -23.67 -6.10
N ALA A 42 -4.25 -23.81 -5.59
CA ALA A 42 -3.26 -22.72 -5.57
C ALA A 42 -2.85 -22.25 -6.98
N ASN A 43 -2.93 -23.12 -7.99
CA ASN A 43 -2.55 -22.81 -9.38
C ASN A 43 -3.46 -21.76 -10.03
N ILE A 44 -4.64 -21.50 -9.45
CA ILE A 44 -5.53 -20.45 -9.92
C ILE A 44 -4.97 -19.04 -9.67
N CYS A 45 -4.01 -18.91 -8.74
CA CYS A 45 -3.42 -17.63 -8.39
C CYS A 45 -2.34 -17.21 -9.39
N PRO A 46 -2.52 -16.13 -10.15
CA PRO A 46 -1.59 -15.74 -11.22
C PRO A 46 -0.22 -15.29 -10.72
N THR A 47 -0.09 -14.98 -9.43
CA THR A 47 1.16 -14.50 -8.81
C THR A 47 1.69 -15.45 -7.73
N GLY A 48 1.05 -16.61 -7.52
CA GLY A 48 1.44 -17.54 -6.47
C GLY A 48 1.27 -17.00 -5.04
N ALA A 49 0.43 -15.99 -4.86
CA ALA A 49 0.12 -15.42 -3.54
C ALA A 49 -0.66 -16.39 -2.65
N LEU A 50 -1.46 -17.28 -3.24
CA LEU A 50 -2.23 -18.30 -2.55
C LEU A 50 -1.37 -19.56 -2.36
N LYS A 51 -1.33 -20.09 -1.12
CA LYS A 51 -0.74 -21.38 -0.77
C LYS A 51 -1.80 -22.23 -0.06
N THR A 52 -1.73 -23.54 -0.25
CA THR A 52 -2.72 -24.49 0.31
C THR A 52 -2.19 -25.33 1.47
N ASN A 53 -0.88 -25.50 1.59
CA ASN A 53 -0.24 -26.29 2.65
C ASN A 53 0.90 -25.53 3.33
N PRO A 54 0.64 -24.77 4.42
CA PRO A 54 -0.66 -24.42 4.99
C PRO A 54 -1.43 -23.41 4.15
N LEU A 55 -2.77 -23.38 4.31
CA LEU A 55 -3.62 -22.39 3.64
C LEU A 55 -3.22 -20.99 4.08
N SER A 56 -2.83 -20.15 3.12
CA SER A 56 -2.40 -18.77 3.37
C SER A 56 -2.47 -17.91 2.12
N ILE A 57 -2.60 -16.60 2.30
CA ILE A 57 -2.48 -15.60 1.24
C ILE A 57 -1.42 -14.58 1.62
N ASP A 58 -0.44 -14.41 0.74
CA ASP A 58 0.56 -13.34 0.84
C ASP A 58 0.01 -12.06 0.20
N LEU A 59 -0.39 -11.08 1.02
CA LEU A 59 -0.90 -9.78 0.55
C LEU A 59 0.15 -9.00 -0.25
N GLY A 60 1.43 -9.21 0.05
CA GLY A 60 2.52 -8.55 -0.67
C GLY A 60 2.69 -9.04 -2.11
N ASN A 61 2.19 -10.24 -2.42
CA ASN A 61 2.19 -10.83 -3.76
C ASN A 61 0.79 -10.85 -4.42
N CYS A 62 -0.25 -10.60 -3.62
CA CYS A 62 -1.64 -10.66 -4.09
C CYS A 62 -1.98 -9.47 -4.98
N THR A 63 -2.56 -9.74 -6.15
CA THR A 63 -3.09 -8.72 -7.06
C THR A 63 -4.56 -8.39 -6.81
N PHE A 64 -5.16 -8.95 -5.79
CA PHE A 64 -6.58 -8.74 -5.43
C PHE A 64 -7.56 -9.00 -6.58
N CYS A 65 -7.22 -9.89 -7.50
CA CYS A 65 -8.01 -10.21 -8.69
C CYS A 65 -9.29 -10.99 -8.39
N GLY A 66 -9.41 -11.61 -7.21
CA GLY A 66 -10.57 -12.41 -6.78
C GLY A 66 -10.73 -13.74 -7.52
N ALA A 67 -9.70 -14.27 -8.19
CA ALA A 67 -9.80 -15.57 -8.88
C ALA A 67 -10.05 -16.71 -7.89
N CYS A 68 -9.35 -16.72 -6.75
CA CYS A 68 -9.52 -17.70 -5.67
C CYS A 68 -10.91 -17.64 -5.04
N GLU A 69 -11.44 -16.45 -4.78
CA GLU A 69 -12.77 -16.22 -4.22
C GLU A 69 -13.89 -16.73 -5.13
N ARG A 70 -13.74 -16.50 -6.45
CA ARG A 70 -14.72 -17.04 -7.43
C ARG A 70 -14.66 -18.55 -7.61
N ALA A 71 -13.52 -19.17 -7.30
CA ALA A 71 -13.31 -20.60 -7.50
C ALA A 71 -13.72 -21.43 -6.29
N SER A 72 -13.63 -20.88 -5.08
CA SER A 72 -13.86 -21.63 -3.86
C SER A 72 -14.31 -20.73 -2.72
N LYS A 73 -15.07 -21.27 -1.78
CA LYS A 73 -15.42 -20.63 -0.51
C LYS A 73 -14.28 -20.66 0.52
N ALA A 74 -13.12 -21.18 0.16
CA ALA A 74 -11.93 -21.16 1.01
C ALA A 74 -11.39 -19.75 1.23
N VAL A 75 -11.69 -18.81 0.32
CA VAL A 75 -11.22 -17.43 0.36
C VAL A 75 -12.41 -16.49 0.14
N GLU A 76 -12.55 -15.51 1.02
CA GLU A 76 -13.53 -14.43 0.91
C GLU A 76 -12.80 -13.10 1.18
N PHE A 77 -12.92 -12.13 0.27
CA PHE A 77 -12.36 -10.80 0.49
C PHE A 77 -13.37 -9.88 1.17
N THR A 78 -12.96 -9.26 2.27
CA THR A 78 -13.75 -8.24 2.96
C THR A 78 -13.43 -6.84 2.45
N ASN A 79 -14.16 -5.81 2.92
CA ASN A 79 -13.89 -4.39 2.62
C ASN A 79 -12.74 -3.82 3.47
N GLY A 80 -12.02 -4.65 4.22
CA GLY A 80 -10.94 -4.22 5.11
C GLY A 80 -9.76 -3.62 4.35
N TYR A 81 -9.64 -2.31 4.30
CA TYR A 81 -8.61 -1.60 3.53
C TYR A 81 -7.34 -1.26 4.32
N LYS A 82 -7.31 -1.47 5.63
CA LYS A 82 -6.10 -1.24 6.45
C LYS A 82 -5.18 -2.46 6.35
N LEU A 83 -4.40 -2.51 5.26
CA LEU A 83 -3.60 -3.68 4.87
C LEU A 83 -2.09 -3.46 5.06
N THR A 84 -1.68 -2.29 5.50
CA THR A 84 -0.27 -1.90 5.65
C THR A 84 0.40 -2.65 6.79
N SER A 85 1.64 -3.05 6.59
CA SER A 85 2.50 -3.64 7.62
C SER A 85 3.89 -3.02 7.60
N SER A 86 4.55 -2.96 8.76
CA SER A 86 5.98 -2.66 8.89
C SER A 86 6.86 -3.91 8.79
N ASP A 87 6.26 -5.09 8.73
CA ASP A 87 6.94 -6.36 8.65
C ASP A 87 6.43 -7.15 7.44
N ARG A 88 7.35 -7.60 6.59
CA ARG A 88 7.03 -8.36 5.37
C ARG A 88 6.28 -9.66 5.68
N GLU A 89 6.67 -10.35 6.75
CA GLU A 89 6.08 -11.64 7.12
C GLU A 89 4.64 -11.50 7.61
N LYS A 90 4.30 -10.38 8.24
CA LYS A 90 2.93 -10.08 8.67
C LYS A 90 1.94 -9.89 7.52
N LEU A 91 2.42 -9.74 6.29
CA LEU A 91 1.54 -9.75 5.10
C LEU A 91 1.04 -11.14 4.72
N ILE A 92 1.55 -12.21 5.33
CA ILE A 92 1.10 -13.58 5.10
C ILE A 92 -0.09 -13.85 6.01
N ILE A 93 -1.28 -13.87 5.44
CA ILE A 93 -2.52 -14.10 6.18
C ILE A 93 -2.82 -15.58 6.21
N THR A 94 -3.11 -16.08 7.42
CA THR A 94 -3.54 -17.45 7.69
C THR A 94 -4.97 -17.46 8.25
N PRO A 95 -5.67 -18.61 8.27
CA PRO A 95 -7.04 -18.69 8.78
C PRO A 95 -7.22 -18.27 10.24
N GLU A 96 -6.14 -18.25 11.02
CA GLU A 96 -6.16 -17.86 12.44
C GLU A 96 -6.15 -16.35 12.66
N ILE A 97 -5.77 -15.58 11.63
CA ILE A 97 -5.58 -14.14 11.74
C ILE A 97 -6.88 -13.44 11.40
N THR A 98 -7.49 -12.78 12.37
CA THR A 98 -8.66 -11.91 12.13
C THR A 98 -8.21 -10.52 11.69
N TYR A 99 -9.09 -9.80 10.99
CA TYR A 99 -8.80 -8.42 10.56
C TYR A 99 -8.47 -7.49 11.73
N GLU A 100 -9.18 -7.65 12.85
CA GLU A 100 -8.94 -6.84 14.05
C GLU A 100 -7.55 -7.11 14.66
N GLN A 101 -7.15 -8.37 14.78
CA GLN A 101 -5.81 -8.75 15.23
C GLN A 101 -4.73 -8.18 14.29
N TYR A 102 -4.97 -8.27 12.97
CA TYR A 102 -4.05 -7.75 11.96
C TYR A 102 -3.81 -6.25 12.12
N ILE A 103 -4.86 -5.42 12.12
CA ILE A 103 -4.72 -3.96 12.22
C ILE A 103 -4.06 -3.49 13.52
N ASN A 104 -4.19 -4.26 14.61
CA ASN A 104 -3.59 -3.93 15.90
C ASN A 104 -2.09 -4.27 15.98
N SER A 105 -1.62 -5.23 15.20
CA SER A 105 -0.24 -5.76 15.26
C SER A 105 0.61 -5.47 14.03
N ALA A 106 0.00 -5.09 12.89
CA ALA A 106 0.69 -5.03 11.61
C ALA A 106 1.74 -3.91 11.53
N VAL A 107 1.50 -2.77 12.17
CA VAL A 107 2.41 -1.60 12.09
C VAL A 107 3.07 -1.33 13.43
N GLU A 108 4.40 -1.38 13.43
CA GLU A 108 5.26 -0.99 14.54
C GLU A 108 5.89 0.37 14.25
N ILE A 109 5.86 1.26 15.25
CA ILE A 109 6.30 2.63 15.08
C ILE A 109 7.78 2.76 15.41
N ARG A 110 8.57 3.34 14.53
CA ARG A 110 9.91 3.82 14.83
C ARG A 110 9.82 5.15 15.56
N ARG A 111 10.02 5.13 16.88
CA ARG A 111 9.91 6.31 17.76
C ARG A 111 10.81 7.48 17.32
N GLU A 112 11.96 7.17 16.74
CA GLU A 112 12.91 8.16 16.21
C GLU A 112 12.28 8.97 15.06
N ILE A 113 11.59 8.30 14.16
CA ILE A 113 10.89 8.90 13.01
C ILE A 113 9.81 9.86 13.51
N VAL A 114 8.98 9.42 14.46
CA VAL A 114 7.91 10.25 15.02
C VAL A 114 8.44 11.49 15.72
N LYS A 115 9.58 11.38 16.42
CA LYS A 115 10.22 12.53 17.08
C LYS A 115 10.70 13.60 16.11
N VAL A 116 11.24 13.18 14.95
CA VAL A 116 11.80 14.10 13.94
C VAL A 116 10.70 14.74 13.12
N PHE A 117 9.79 13.93 12.56
CA PHE A 117 8.81 14.40 11.58
C PHE A 117 7.48 14.83 12.20
N GLY A 118 7.22 14.46 13.45
CA GLY A 118 6.02 14.86 14.17
C GLY A 118 4.75 14.39 13.46
N LYS A 119 3.99 15.34 12.91
CA LYS A 119 2.70 15.08 12.27
C LYS A 119 2.71 15.30 10.75
N SER A 120 3.87 15.55 10.15
CA SER A 120 3.99 15.85 8.72
C SER A 120 5.07 14.99 8.08
N LEU A 121 4.75 14.37 6.94
CA LEU A 121 5.66 13.56 6.14
C LEU A 121 5.57 13.98 4.68
N LYS A 122 6.70 14.30 4.09
CA LYS A 122 6.86 14.60 2.67
C LYS A 122 7.59 13.45 2.00
N PHE A 123 7.01 12.90 0.97
CA PHE A 123 7.59 11.78 0.24
C PHE A 123 8.05 12.17 -1.15
N ARG A 124 9.14 11.59 -1.60
CA ARG A 124 9.46 11.51 -3.02
C ARG A 124 8.95 10.17 -3.57
N GLN A 125 8.02 10.22 -4.51
CA GLN A 125 7.59 9.03 -5.24
C GLN A 125 8.64 8.65 -6.28
N VAL A 126 8.98 7.36 -6.35
CA VAL A 126 9.85 6.76 -7.37
C VAL A 126 9.07 5.69 -8.12
N SER A 127 8.71 5.97 -9.38
CA SER A 127 8.09 4.99 -10.27
C SER A 127 9.19 4.10 -10.87
N ALA A 128 9.22 2.85 -10.41
CA ALA A 128 10.28 1.89 -10.78
C ALA A 128 9.81 0.88 -11.84
N ALA A 129 9.24 1.38 -12.94
CA ALA A 129 8.76 0.65 -14.12
C ALA A 129 7.46 -0.16 -13.90
N GLY A 130 6.52 0.37 -13.10
CA GLY A 130 5.18 -0.21 -12.95
C GLY A 130 4.23 0.12 -14.11
N CYS A 131 2.99 -0.36 -13.99
CA CYS A 131 1.90 -0.12 -14.95
C CYS A 131 1.23 1.25 -14.79
N ASN A 132 1.73 2.13 -13.93
CA ASN A 132 1.17 3.43 -13.53
C ASN A 132 -0.12 3.37 -12.69
N GLY A 133 -0.63 2.20 -12.32
CA GLY A 133 -1.85 2.09 -11.51
C GLY A 133 -1.66 2.65 -10.10
N CYS A 134 -0.58 2.26 -9.41
CA CYS A 134 -0.29 2.78 -8.06
C CYS A 134 0.01 4.29 -8.07
N GLU A 135 0.71 4.78 -9.10
CA GLU A 135 1.00 6.21 -9.27
C GLU A 135 -0.28 7.04 -9.42
N MET A 136 -1.25 6.56 -10.19
CA MET A 136 -2.55 7.22 -10.35
C MET A 136 -3.33 7.28 -9.05
N GLU A 137 -3.33 6.20 -8.27
CA GLU A 137 -3.98 6.15 -6.95
C GLU A 137 -3.26 7.04 -5.92
N LEU A 138 -1.94 7.09 -5.95
CA LEU A 138 -1.17 8.02 -5.11
C LEU A 138 -1.45 9.48 -5.49
N ASN A 139 -1.62 9.78 -6.77
CA ASN A 139 -2.04 11.11 -7.22
C ASN A 139 -3.48 11.42 -6.73
N ALA A 140 -4.38 10.43 -6.78
CA ALA A 140 -5.75 10.58 -6.27
C ALA A 140 -5.79 10.87 -4.76
N CYS A 141 -4.79 10.46 -3.96
CA CYS A 141 -4.70 10.79 -2.54
C CYS A 141 -4.73 12.30 -2.27
N SER A 142 -4.28 13.11 -3.21
CA SER A 142 -4.25 14.58 -3.11
C SER A 142 -5.50 15.26 -3.62
N ASN A 143 -6.49 14.53 -4.14
CA ASN A 143 -7.73 15.10 -4.63
C ASN A 143 -8.64 15.55 -3.46
N VAL A 144 -9.69 16.31 -3.80
CA VAL A 144 -10.62 16.88 -2.81
C VAL A 144 -11.33 15.85 -1.93
N ASN A 145 -11.49 14.60 -2.40
CA ASN A 145 -12.19 13.56 -1.64
C ASN A 145 -11.31 13.02 -0.51
N PHE A 146 -10.06 12.69 -0.80
CA PHE A 146 -9.13 12.11 0.16
C PHE A 146 -8.35 13.17 0.93
N ASP A 147 -7.95 14.26 0.24
CA ASP A 147 -7.31 15.44 0.81
C ASP A 147 -6.18 15.09 1.79
N MET A 148 -5.25 14.27 1.30
CA MET A 148 -4.11 13.75 2.07
C MET A 148 -3.29 14.85 2.74
N GLY A 149 -3.19 16.02 2.10
CA GLY A 149 -2.46 17.18 2.59
C GLY A 149 -2.94 17.69 3.94
N ARG A 150 -4.25 17.63 4.24
CA ARG A 150 -4.77 18.05 5.57
C ARG A 150 -4.31 17.16 6.72
N TYR A 151 -3.82 15.97 6.41
CA TYR A 151 -3.22 15.06 7.40
C TYR A 151 -1.70 15.23 7.53
N GLY A 152 -1.12 16.17 6.79
CA GLY A 152 0.30 16.44 6.79
C GLY A 152 1.12 15.48 5.93
N ILE A 153 0.49 14.77 5.01
CA ILE A 153 1.16 13.86 4.08
C ILE A 153 1.17 14.51 2.71
N ASP A 154 2.34 14.59 2.05
CA ASP A 154 2.48 15.25 0.76
C ASP A 154 3.56 14.59 -0.10
N PHE A 155 3.52 14.83 -1.41
CA PHE A 155 4.56 14.44 -2.36
C PHE A 155 5.35 15.65 -2.83
N VAL A 156 6.67 15.54 -2.82
CA VAL A 156 7.58 16.60 -3.25
C VAL A 156 8.39 16.21 -4.47
N ALA A 157 8.70 17.20 -5.31
CA ALA A 157 9.42 16.95 -6.57
C ALA A 157 10.91 16.63 -6.35
N SER A 158 11.54 17.22 -5.32
CA SER A 158 12.96 16.99 -5.04
C SER A 158 13.15 16.03 -3.86
N PRO A 159 14.00 14.99 -4.00
CA PRO A 159 14.33 14.10 -2.90
C PRO A 159 15.00 14.80 -1.72
N ARG A 160 15.69 15.90 -1.95
CA ARG A 160 16.34 16.70 -0.89
C ARG A 160 15.37 17.38 0.08
N HIS A 161 14.09 17.47 -0.31
CA HIS A 161 13.01 18.04 0.51
C HIS A 161 12.05 16.97 1.01
N ALA A 162 12.39 15.69 0.80
CA ALA A 162 11.59 14.56 1.23
C ALA A 162 12.09 14.00 2.56
N ASP A 163 11.15 13.49 3.35
CA ASP A 163 11.38 12.75 4.59
C ASP A 163 11.48 11.23 4.33
N GLY A 164 11.22 10.82 3.10
CA GLY A 164 11.30 9.43 2.67
C GLY A 164 10.95 9.24 1.20
N ILE A 165 11.02 7.99 0.76
CA ILE A 165 10.64 7.59 -0.59
C ILE A 165 9.47 6.61 -0.58
N VAL A 166 8.58 6.73 -1.59
CA VAL A 166 7.55 5.75 -1.90
C VAL A 166 7.89 5.13 -3.24
N ILE A 167 8.19 3.84 -3.22
CA ILE A 167 8.58 3.07 -4.41
C ILE A 167 7.34 2.37 -4.95
N THR A 168 7.05 2.57 -6.23
CA THR A 168 6.03 1.87 -7.00
C THR A 168 6.67 1.12 -8.15
N GLY A 169 6.04 0.01 -8.60
CA GLY A 169 6.58 -0.82 -9.67
C GLY A 169 7.64 -1.84 -9.21
N PRO A 170 8.02 -2.78 -10.08
CA PRO A 170 8.77 -3.97 -9.70
C PRO A 170 10.30 -3.76 -9.56
N ILE A 171 10.80 -2.57 -9.81
CA ILE A 171 12.23 -2.16 -9.88
C ILE A 171 12.94 -2.84 -11.05
N SER A 172 12.82 -2.25 -12.23
CA SER A 172 13.56 -2.72 -13.41
C SER A 172 15.05 -2.38 -13.34
N GLU A 173 15.87 -3.10 -14.10
CA GLU A 173 17.31 -2.81 -14.26
C GLU A 173 17.57 -1.32 -14.57
N ASN A 174 16.77 -0.74 -15.48
CA ASN A 174 16.91 0.66 -15.89
C ASN A 174 16.60 1.66 -14.76
N MET A 175 15.74 1.29 -13.81
CA MET A 175 15.33 2.16 -12.71
C MET A 175 16.15 1.94 -11.43
N ALA A 176 16.90 0.85 -11.32
CA ALA A 176 17.66 0.52 -10.12
C ALA A 176 18.64 1.63 -9.72
N TYR A 177 19.41 2.16 -10.69
CA TYR A 177 20.35 3.25 -10.45
C TYR A 177 19.62 4.54 -10.02
N ALA A 178 18.57 4.92 -10.73
CA ALA A 178 17.80 6.15 -10.43
C ALA A 178 17.13 6.07 -9.04
N LEU A 179 16.65 4.89 -8.65
CA LEU A 179 16.10 4.65 -7.32
C LEU A 179 17.16 4.82 -6.23
N GLU A 180 18.35 4.24 -6.43
CA GLU A 180 19.44 4.35 -5.46
C GLU A 180 19.96 5.79 -5.34
N ASP A 181 20.09 6.50 -6.45
CA ASP A 181 20.47 7.92 -6.45
C ASP A 181 19.44 8.80 -5.74
N CYS A 182 18.15 8.55 -5.99
CA CYS A 182 17.07 9.22 -5.28
C CYS A 182 17.13 8.95 -3.77
N TYR A 183 17.31 7.70 -3.35
CA TYR A 183 17.43 7.32 -1.94
C TYR A 183 18.60 8.01 -1.24
N LYS A 184 19.77 8.06 -1.86
CA LYS A 184 20.96 8.74 -1.33
C LYS A 184 20.78 10.25 -1.21
N SER A 185 19.91 10.83 -2.01
CA SER A 185 19.62 12.28 -2.02
C SER A 185 18.62 12.70 -0.93
N VAL A 186 17.89 11.77 -0.33
CA VAL A 186 16.98 12.04 0.80
C VAL A 186 17.81 12.14 2.08
N PRO A 187 17.64 13.22 2.91
CA PRO A 187 18.33 13.35 4.19
C PRO A 187 17.97 12.26 5.20
N ASP A 188 18.90 11.93 6.12
CA ASP A 188 18.62 11.07 7.25
C ASP A 188 18.02 11.86 8.44
N PRO A 189 17.14 11.24 9.27
CA PRO A 189 16.56 9.92 9.09
C PRO A 189 15.50 9.90 8.01
N LYS A 190 15.39 8.82 7.26
CA LYS A 190 14.46 8.68 6.13
C LYS A 190 13.59 7.43 6.25
N ILE A 191 12.46 7.43 5.54
CA ILE A 191 11.49 6.35 5.49
C ILE A 191 11.46 5.75 4.09
N VAL A 192 11.43 4.42 3.99
CA VAL A 192 11.26 3.69 2.74
C VAL A 192 9.94 2.94 2.75
N VAL A 193 9.09 3.24 1.78
CA VAL A 193 7.76 2.64 1.63
C VAL A 193 7.68 1.89 0.31
N LEU A 194 7.32 0.61 0.35
CA LEU A 194 6.95 -0.17 -0.83
C LEU A 194 5.44 -0.12 -1.04
N CYS A 195 5.02 0.42 -2.17
CA CYS A 195 3.61 0.64 -2.49
C CYS A 195 3.17 -0.22 -3.68
N GLY A 196 2.33 -1.20 -3.40
CA GLY A 196 1.77 -2.14 -4.37
C GLY A 196 2.52 -3.47 -4.47
N ALA A 197 1.81 -4.51 -4.93
CA ALA A 197 2.34 -5.85 -5.09
C ALA A 197 3.63 -5.89 -5.94
N CYS A 198 3.70 -5.09 -7.01
CA CYS A 198 4.89 -5.01 -7.85
C CYS A 198 6.11 -4.53 -7.05
N ALA A 199 5.99 -3.50 -6.21
CA ALA A 199 7.09 -3.01 -5.39
C ALA A 199 7.49 -4.03 -4.32
N ILE A 200 6.52 -4.69 -3.67
CA ILE A 200 6.76 -5.60 -2.56
C ILE A 200 7.40 -6.92 -3.04
N SER A 201 6.84 -7.55 -4.08
CA SER A 201 7.25 -8.90 -4.51
C SER A 201 7.69 -9.02 -5.98
N GLY A 202 7.51 -7.98 -6.77
CA GLY A 202 7.59 -8.03 -8.23
C GLY A 202 6.21 -8.22 -8.89
N GLY A 203 5.20 -8.67 -8.15
CA GLY A 203 3.83 -8.87 -8.63
C GLY A 203 3.79 -9.80 -9.85
N VAL A 204 3.09 -9.39 -10.89
CA VAL A 204 3.00 -10.15 -12.16
C VAL A 204 4.31 -10.19 -12.95
N PHE A 205 5.33 -9.42 -12.54
CA PHE A 205 6.63 -9.34 -13.19
C PHE A 205 7.73 -10.10 -12.44
N GLN A 206 7.40 -10.79 -11.34
CA GLN A 206 8.36 -11.39 -10.41
C GLN A 206 9.39 -12.34 -11.07
N GLU A 207 9.01 -13.01 -12.15
CA GLU A 207 9.87 -13.94 -12.89
C GLU A 207 10.67 -13.28 -14.02
N SER A 208 10.54 -11.97 -14.21
CA SER A 208 11.25 -11.26 -15.28
C SER A 208 12.72 -11.11 -14.97
N SER A 209 13.58 -11.55 -15.90
CA SER A 209 15.03 -11.33 -15.83
C SER A 209 15.46 -9.87 -15.94
N LYS A 210 14.51 -8.94 -16.17
CA LYS A 210 14.74 -7.50 -16.29
C LYS A 210 14.48 -6.74 -15.00
N LEU A 211 14.32 -7.44 -13.88
CA LEU A 211 14.22 -6.84 -12.56
C LEU A 211 15.60 -6.82 -11.87
N ASN A 212 15.87 -5.72 -11.18
CA ASN A 212 16.99 -5.62 -10.25
C ASN A 212 16.45 -5.18 -8.89
N ARG A 213 16.42 -6.11 -7.95
CA ARG A 213 15.83 -5.90 -6.62
C ARG A 213 16.87 -5.80 -5.50
N GLU A 214 18.16 -5.63 -5.83
CA GLU A 214 19.26 -5.47 -4.88
C GLU A 214 19.04 -4.34 -3.87
N PHE A 215 18.30 -3.30 -4.27
CA PHE A 215 17.90 -2.21 -3.37
C PHE A 215 17.20 -2.73 -2.11
N LEU A 216 16.33 -3.72 -2.24
CA LEU A 216 15.55 -4.29 -1.13
C LEU A 216 16.37 -5.15 -0.17
N GLU A 217 17.51 -5.66 -0.64
CA GLU A 217 18.47 -6.40 0.19
C GLU A 217 19.43 -5.46 0.93
N LYS A 218 19.71 -4.32 0.29
CA LYS A 218 20.70 -3.35 0.76
C LYS A 218 20.16 -2.36 1.78
N TYR A 219 18.90 -1.97 1.65
CA TYR A 219 18.29 -0.91 2.47
C TYR A 219 17.07 -1.40 3.24
N PRO A 220 16.90 -0.96 4.51
CA PRO A 220 15.75 -1.33 5.31
C PRO A 220 14.46 -0.74 4.72
N ILE A 221 13.40 -1.52 4.76
CA ILE A 221 12.06 -1.10 4.38
C ILE A 221 11.24 -0.85 5.63
N ASP A 222 10.62 0.32 5.74
CA ASP A 222 9.83 0.71 6.90
C ASP A 222 8.36 0.30 6.79
N LEU A 223 7.79 0.37 5.57
CA LEU A 223 6.39 0.04 5.33
C LEU A 223 6.18 -0.70 4.02
N PHE A 224 5.30 -1.69 4.09
CA PHE A 224 4.76 -2.43 2.98
C PHE A 224 3.27 -2.14 2.86
N ILE A 225 2.85 -1.55 1.75
CA ILE A 225 1.45 -1.18 1.48
C ILE A 225 0.95 -2.01 0.31
N PRO A 226 0.26 -3.15 0.55
CA PRO A 226 -0.20 -4.04 -0.51
C PRO A 226 -1.39 -3.48 -1.26
N GLY A 227 -1.54 -3.90 -2.52
CA GLY A 227 -2.62 -3.55 -3.43
C GLY A 227 -2.18 -3.67 -4.90
N CYS A 228 -3.14 -3.79 -5.80
CA CYS A 228 -2.86 -3.79 -7.24
C CYS A 228 -4.05 -3.20 -8.02
N PRO A 229 -4.11 -1.84 -8.11
CA PRO A 229 -3.28 -0.85 -7.42
C PRO A 229 -3.63 -0.65 -5.94
N VAL A 230 -2.79 0.10 -5.23
CA VAL A 230 -3.04 0.48 -3.83
C VAL A 230 -4.13 1.54 -3.76
N HIS A 231 -5.21 1.27 -3.04
CA HIS A 231 -6.29 2.24 -2.86
C HIS A 231 -5.83 3.43 -1.98
N PRO A 232 -6.27 4.69 -2.24
CA PRO A 232 -5.90 5.87 -1.45
C PRO A 232 -6.14 5.72 0.06
N LEU A 233 -7.26 5.12 0.47
CA LEU A 233 -7.52 4.86 1.90
C LEU A 233 -6.49 3.90 2.51
N THR A 234 -6.03 2.90 1.78
CA THR A 234 -4.99 1.97 2.24
C THR A 234 -3.67 2.71 2.45
N PHE A 235 -3.27 3.54 1.48
CA PHE A 235 -2.06 4.33 1.57
C PHE A 235 -2.10 5.33 2.73
N ILE A 236 -3.11 6.21 2.75
CA ILE A 236 -3.23 7.27 3.76
C ILE A 236 -3.31 6.67 5.18
N ASN A 237 -4.14 5.64 5.39
CA ASN A 237 -4.25 4.99 6.70
C ASN A 237 -2.96 4.26 7.09
N GLY A 238 -2.25 3.66 6.14
CA GLY A 238 -0.95 3.05 6.37
C GLY A 238 0.07 4.05 6.91
N ILE A 239 0.21 5.19 6.26
CA ILE A 239 1.11 6.26 6.73
C ILE A 239 0.64 6.82 8.08
N LEU A 240 -0.66 7.07 8.25
CA LEU A 240 -1.18 7.59 9.52
C LEU A 240 -0.96 6.62 10.69
N SER A 241 -1.12 5.32 10.48
CA SER A 241 -0.87 4.31 11.51
C SER A 241 0.60 4.24 11.91
N TYR A 242 1.53 4.61 11.02
CA TYR A 242 2.96 4.66 11.28
C TYR A 242 3.39 5.90 12.08
N ILE A 243 2.70 7.04 11.96
CA ILE A 243 3.10 8.31 12.59
C ILE A 243 2.21 8.75 13.74
N ARG A 244 1.01 8.17 13.92
CA ARG A 244 -0.01 8.67 14.85
C ARG A 244 -0.60 7.62 15.79
N LYS A 245 0.12 6.57 16.09
CA LYS A 245 -0.35 5.58 17.08
C LYS A 245 -0.19 6.07 18.49
#